data_9ea013b9e0600c1da867e4ac8d64c161
#
_entry.id   9ea013b9e0600c1da867e4ac8d64c161
#
_cell.length_a   1.000
_cell.length_b   1.000
_cell.length_c   1.000
_cell.angle_alpha   90.00
_cell.angle_beta   90.00
_cell.angle_gamma   90.00
#
_symmetry.space_group_name_H-M   'P 1'
#
loop_
_entity.id
_entity.type
_entity.pdbx_description
1 polymer ?
#
loop_
_entity_poly.entity_id
_entity_poly.type
_entity_poly.pdbx_seq_one_letter_code
_entity_poly.pdbx_strand_id
1 'polypeptide(L)'
;MRILIIEDSDSIRRMIEALVAARGYQVDAVANGAKGIEVALEKVPDVILLDLNLGGNYDGFEVCARLRAEPLTKVTPVIVISALADEESKKKAHAAGCSAYYTKPFSPIALLKEIESLRVRQRSTPGIL
;
A
#
# COMPACT_ATOMS: atom_id res chain seq x y z
N MET A 1 -8.48 -11.71 -1.40
CA MET A 1 -7.42 -10.80 -0.95
C MET A 1 -8.02 -9.43 -0.68
N ARG A 2 -7.67 -8.84 0.45
CA ARG A 2 -8.14 -7.50 0.85
C ARG A 2 -7.02 -6.48 0.64
N ILE A 3 -7.34 -5.37 -0.01
CA ILE A 3 -6.38 -4.30 -0.32
C ILE A 3 -6.83 -3.01 0.33
N LEU A 4 -5.92 -2.33 1.02
CA LEU A 4 -6.16 -1.01 1.59
C LEU A 4 -5.43 0.03 0.73
N ILE A 5 -6.13 1.07 0.32
CA ILE A 5 -5.57 2.18 -0.45
C ILE A 5 -5.55 3.42 0.43
N ILE A 6 -4.38 4.04 0.57
CA ILE A 6 -4.21 5.29 1.31
C ILE A 6 -3.68 6.34 0.33
N GLU A 7 -4.57 7.21 -0.15
CA GLU A 7 -4.28 8.16 -1.21
C GLU A 7 -5.17 9.39 -1.04
N ASP A 8 -4.58 10.58 -0.95
CA ASP A 8 -5.36 11.80 -0.72
C ASP A 8 -6.02 12.38 -1.98
N SER A 9 -5.50 12.10 -3.17
CA SER A 9 -6.13 12.53 -4.41
C SER A 9 -7.38 11.71 -4.69
N ASP A 10 -8.55 12.36 -4.74
CA ASP A 10 -9.81 11.68 -5.01
C ASP A 10 -9.81 10.94 -6.33
N SER A 11 -9.30 11.57 -7.39
CA SER A 11 -9.30 10.96 -8.72
C SER A 11 -8.38 9.74 -8.79
N ILE A 12 -7.19 9.83 -8.21
CA ILE A 12 -6.24 8.70 -8.21
C ILE A 12 -6.76 7.58 -7.32
N ARG A 13 -7.29 7.92 -6.14
CA ARG A 13 -7.84 6.93 -5.23
C ARG A 13 -8.97 6.13 -5.88
N ARG A 14 -9.91 6.82 -6.54
CA ARG A 14 -11.03 6.17 -7.23
C ARG A 14 -10.56 5.33 -8.40
N MET A 15 -9.56 5.79 -9.14
CA MET A 15 -9.00 5.03 -10.26
C MET A 15 -8.38 3.72 -9.78
N ILE A 16 -7.56 3.77 -8.74
CA ILE A 16 -6.92 2.57 -8.20
C ILE A 16 -7.96 1.63 -7.60
N GLU A 17 -8.94 2.17 -6.88
CA GLU A 17 -10.03 1.39 -6.30
C GLU A 17 -10.76 0.59 -7.37
N ALA A 18 -11.16 1.26 -8.46
CA ALA A 18 -11.85 0.61 -9.56
C ALA A 18 -10.97 -0.46 -10.22
N LEU A 19 -9.69 -0.16 -10.39
CA LEU A 19 -8.73 -1.06 -11.01
C LEU A 19 -8.60 -2.39 -10.24
N VAL A 20 -8.45 -2.32 -8.93
CA VAL A 20 -8.27 -3.53 -8.11
C VAL A 20 -9.61 -4.23 -7.84
N ALA A 21 -10.69 -3.48 -7.69
CA ALA A 21 -12.02 -4.07 -7.52
C ALA A 21 -12.43 -4.90 -8.74
N ALA A 22 -12.05 -4.46 -9.95
CA ALA A 22 -12.33 -5.18 -11.19
C ALA A 22 -11.66 -6.55 -11.23
N ARG A 23 -10.63 -6.77 -10.43
CA ARG A 23 -9.95 -8.07 -10.32
C ARG A 23 -10.54 -8.95 -9.23
N GLY A 24 -11.64 -8.51 -8.59
CA GLY A 24 -12.33 -9.29 -7.58
C GLY A 24 -11.77 -9.15 -6.16
N TYR A 25 -10.84 -8.22 -5.93
CA TYR A 25 -10.29 -7.98 -4.60
C TYR A 25 -11.24 -7.13 -3.76
N GLN A 26 -11.25 -7.38 -2.46
CA GLN A 26 -11.95 -6.52 -1.50
C GLN A 26 -11.10 -5.28 -1.26
N VAL A 27 -11.73 -4.11 -1.31
CA VAL A 27 -11.01 -2.83 -1.27
C VAL A 27 -11.55 -1.93 -0.19
N ASP A 28 -10.66 -1.36 0.61
CA ASP A 28 -10.94 -0.23 1.48
C ASP A 28 -10.06 0.92 1.00
N ALA A 29 -10.63 2.11 0.82
CA ALA A 29 -9.89 3.26 0.32
C ALA A 29 -10.11 4.45 1.23
N VAL A 30 -9.03 5.09 1.66
CA VAL A 30 -9.07 6.21 2.59
C VAL A 30 -8.17 7.34 2.10
N ALA A 31 -8.42 8.56 2.61
CA ALA A 31 -7.80 9.77 2.09
C ALA A 31 -6.62 10.28 2.92
N ASN A 32 -6.39 9.75 4.11
CA ASN A 32 -5.31 10.25 4.98
C ASN A 32 -4.65 9.13 5.77
N GLY A 33 -3.48 9.44 6.32
CA GLY A 33 -2.66 8.45 7.01
C GLY A 33 -3.26 7.93 8.30
N ALA A 34 -3.87 8.82 9.10
CA ALA A 34 -4.47 8.41 10.38
C ALA A 34 -5.59 7.40 10.16
N LYS A 35 -6.47 7.66 9.20
CA LYS A 35 -7.54 6.75 8.85
C LYS A 35 -7.00 5.45 8.26
N GLY A 36 -5.93 5.56 7.48
CA GLY A 36 -5.26 4.38 6.91
C GLY A 36 -4.75 3.43 7.99
N ILE A 37 -4.08 3.97 9.00
CA ILE A 37 -3.58 3.16 10.12
C ILE A 37 -4.76 2.51 10.86
N GLU A 38 -5.81 3.28 11.14
CA GLU A 38 -7.00 2.78 11.82
C GLU A 38 -7.61 1.59 11.07
N VAL A 39 -7.83 1.76 9.76
CA VAL A 39 -8.42 0.69 8.93
C VAL A 39 -7.48 -0.51 8.82
N ALA A 40 -6.17 -0.27 8.71
CA ALA A 40 -5.19 -1.36 8.64
C ALA A 40 -5.24 -2.24 9.89
N LEU A 41 -5.36 -1.64 11.06
CA LEU A 41 -5.42 -2.38 12.32
C LEU A 41 -6.76 -3.09 12.50
N GLU A 42 -7.84 -2.50 12.00
CA GLU A 42 -9.18 -3.09 12.11
C GLU A 42 -9.39 -4.23 11.11
N LYS A 43 -9.01 -4.01 9.85
CA LYS A 43 -9.29 -4.95 8.75
C LYS A 43 -8.16 -5.91 8.45
N VAL A 44 -6.95 -5.59 8.86
CA VAL A 44 -5.74 -6.37 8.59
C VAL A 44 -5.65 -6.78 7.10
N PRO A 45 -5.41 -5.81 6.20
CA PRO A 45 -5.38 -6.10 4.77
C PRO A 45 -4.20 -6.98 4.37
N ASP A 46 -4.30 -7.60 3.21
CA ASP A 46 -3.22 -8.43 2.66
C ASP A 46 -2.16 -7.60 1.96
N VAL A 47 -2.55 -6.43 1.43
CA VAL A 47 -1.65 -5.50 0.74
C VAL A 47 -2.11 -4.08 1.02
N ILE A 48 -1.17 -3.16 1.21
CA ILE A 48 -1.44 -1.73 1.37
C ILE A 48 -0.80 -0.96 0.24
N LEU A 49 -1.59 -0.15 -0.46
CA LEU A 49 -1.12 0.79 -1.48
C LEU A 49 -1.07 2.17 -0.82
N LEU A 50 0.10 2.79 -0.80
CA LEU A 50 0.36 3.98 0.02
C LEU A 50 0.99 5.10 -0.78
N ASP A 51 0.37 6.27 -0.78
CA ASP A 51 0.97 7.50 -1.29
C ASP A 51 1.86 8.10 -0.19
N LEU A 52 3.04 8.60 -0.57
CA LEU A 52 3.94 9.26 0.38
C LEU A 52 3.53 10.70 0.67
N ASN A 53 2.89 11.35 -0.28
CA ASN A 53 2.53 12.76 -0.16
C ASN A 53 1.12 12.92 0.38
N LEU A 54 0.96 12.57 1.65
CA LEU A 54 -0.33 12.69 2.34
C LEU A 54 -0.35 13.98 3.16
N GLY A 55 -1.49 14.66 3.15
CA GLY A 55 -1.71 15.79 4.06
C GLY A 55 -2.08 15.30 5.45
N GLY A 56 -2.20 16.24 6.39
CA GLY A 56 -2.62 15.95 7.75
C GLY A 56 -1.47 15.60 8.69
N ASN A 57 -1.75 14.79 9.72
CA ASN A 57 -0.81 14.53 10.81
C ASN A 57 0.32 13.58 10.45
N TYR A 58 0.11 12.71 9.46
CA TYR A 58 1.11 11.70 9.08
C TYR A 58 1.36 11.75 7.58
N ASP A 59 2.64 11.86 7.19
CA ASP A 59 3.02 11.63 5.81
C ASP A 59 3.13 10.11 5.55
N GLY A 60 3.34 9.74 4.29
CA GLY A 60 3.41 8.32 3.94
C GLY A 60 4.59 7.57 4.53
N PHE A 61 5.73 8.25 4.73
CA PHE A 61 6.89 7.61 5.39
C PHE A 61 6.53 7.23 6.82
N GLU A 62 5.89 8.13 7.53
CA GLU A 62 5.49 7.88 8.92
C GLU A 62 4.42 6.80 9.02
N VAL A 63 3.46 6.81 8.09
CA VAL A 63 2.44 5.74 8.02
C VAL A 63 3.10 4.38 7.87
N CYS A 64 4.06 4.27 6.95
CA CYS A 64 4.77 3.02 6.73
C CYS A 64 5.51 2.55 7.99
N ALA A 65 6.23 3.46 8.64
CA ALA A 65 6.96 3.14 9.85
C ALA A 65 6.02 2.68 10.98
N ARG A 66 4.88 3.34 11.13
CA ARG A 66 3.90 2.96 12.15
C ARG A 66 3.27 1.59 11.88
N LEU A 67 2.99 1.28 10.62
CA LEU A 67 2.47 -0.03 10.25
C LEU A 67 3.48 -1.14 10.58
N ARG A 68 4.77 -0.88 10.37
CA ARG A 68 5.82 -1.84 10.70
C ARG A 68 6.01 -2.02 12.20
N ALA A 69 5.66 -1.02 13.01
CA ALA A 69 5.75 -1.11 14.45
C ALA A 69 4.61 -1.90 15.09
N GLU A 70 3.50 -2.09 14.37
CA GLU A 70 2.33 -2.80 14.88
C GLU A 70 2.41 -4.28 14.56
N PRO A 71 2.19 -5.17 15.55
CA PRO A 71 2.27 -6.62 15.29
C PRO A 71 1.33 -7.11 14.19
N LEU A 72 0.12 -6.56 14.09
CA LEU A 72 -0.86 -6.98 13.10
C LEU A 72 -0.47 -6.67 11.66
N THR A 73 0.34 -5.62 11.45
CA THR A 73 0.71 -5.15 10.13
C THR A 73 2.21 -5.20 9.85
N LYS A 74 2.97 -5.74 10.79
CA LYS A 74 4.43 -5.74 10.74
C LYS A 74 5.00 -6.31 9.44
N VAL A 75 4.35 -7.34 8.88
CA VAL A 75 4.82 -8.01 7.65
C VAL A 75 3.91 -7.78 6.45
N THR A 76 2.87 -6.98 6.60
CA THR A 76 1.95 -6.69 5.49
C THR A 76 2.70 -5.98 4.37
N PRO A 77 2.64 -6.46 3.12
CA PRO A 77 3.29 -5.76 2.01
C PRO A 77 2.74 -4.36 1.84
N VAL A 78 3.64 -3.38 1.74
CA VAL A 78 3.30 -1.98 1.48
C VAL A 78 3.91 -1.57 0.15
N ILE A 79 3.06 -1.27 -0.82
CA ILE A 79 3.47 -0.79 -2.14
C ILE A 79 3.29 0.73 -2.15
N VAL A 80 4.39 1.45 -2.30
CA VAL A 80 4.35 2.91 -2.37
C VAL A 80 4.09 3.34 -3.81
N ILE A 81 3.17 4.30 -3.98
CA ILE A 81 2.88 4.95 -5.26
C ILE A 81 3.02 6.45 -5.05
N SER A 82 4.05 7.07 -5.62
CA SER A 82 4.39 8.45 -5.30
C SER A 82 4.86 9.23 -6.50
N ALA A 83 4.62 10.55 -6.49
CA ALA A 83 5.18 11.46 -7.48
C ALA A 83 6.68 11.71 -7.26
N LEU A 84 7.21 11.36 -6.09
CA LEU A 84 8.63 11.53 -5.78
C LEU A 84 9.45 10.46 -6.49
N ALA A 85 10.35 10.89 -7.38
CA ALA A 85 11.14 9.96 -8.19
C ALA A 85 12.62 9.92 -7.82
N ASP A 86 13.05 10.73 -6.87
CA ASP A 86 14.46 10.85 -6.47
C ASP A 86 14.89 9.63 -5.63
N GLU A 87 16.19 9.30 -5.72
CA GLU A 87 16.74 8.15 -5.03
C GLU A 87 16.67 8.28 -3.51
N GLU A 88 16.77 9.50 -2.99
CA GLU A 88 16.70 9.73 -1.55
C GLU A 88 15.33 9.35 -0.99
N SER A 89 14.25 9.75 -1.68
CA SER A 89 12.89 9.38 -1.29
C SER A 89 12.68 7.88 -1.35
N LYS A 90 13.19 7.22 -2.38
CA LYS A 90 13.10 5.76 -2.50
C LYS A 90 13.83 5.05 -1.37
N LYS A 91 15.04 5.51 -1.04
CA LYS A 91 15.81 4.95 0.08
C LYS A 91 15.10 5.15 1.40
N LYS A 92 14.53 6.34 1.61
CA LYS A 92 13.79 6.65 2.83
C LYS A 92 12.55 5.77 2.97
N ALA A 93 11.84 5.53 1.87
CA ALA A 93 10.66 4.67 1.86
C ALA A 93 11.04 3.22 2.20
N HIS A 94 12.12 2.71 1.60
CA HIS A 94 12.60 1.36 1.91
C HIS A 94 13.07 1.25 3.36
N ALA A 95 13.75 2.28 3.87
CA ALA A 95 14.17 2.30 5.28
C ALA A 95 12.97 2.31 6.22
N ALA A 96 11.86 2.94 5.81
CA ALA A 96 10.62 2.93 6.58
C ALA A 96 9.87 1.59 6.47
N GLY A 97 10.28 0.71 5.55
CA GLY A 97 9.74 -0.65 5.46
C GLY A 97 8.84 -0.93 4.26
N CYS A 98 8.83 -0.08 3.21
CA CYS A 98 8.01 -0.38 2.04
C CYS A 98 8.58 -1.59 1.29
N SER A 99 7.69 -2.32 0.64
CA SER A 99 8.04 -3.55 -0.10
C SER A 99 8.35 -3.27 -1.57
N ALA A 100 7.72 -2.25 -2.15
CA ALA A 100 7.92 -1.87 -3.55
C ALA A 100 7.61 -0.38 -3.71
N TYR A 101 8.15 0.23 -4.76
CA TYR A 101 8.01 1.66 -5.00
C TYR A 101 7.70 1.92 -6.46
N TYR A 102 6.57 2.58 -6.73
CA TYR A 102 6.16 2.97 -8.08
C TYR A 102 6.03 4.48 -8.17
N THR A 103 6.62 5.07 -9.21
CA THR A 103 6.57 6.52 -9.45
C THR A 103 5.34 6.85 -10.29
N LYS A 104 4.62 7.91 -9.93
CA LYS A 104 3.50 8.42 -10.72
C LYS A 104 4.04 9.21 -11.94
N PRO A 105 3.43 9.09 -13.11
CA PRO A 105 2.32 8.19 -13.43
C PRO A 105 2.80 6.73 -13.49
N PHE A 106 2.06 5.85 -12.85
CA PHE A 106 2.43 4.43 -12.79
C PHE A 106 1.72 3.64 -13.89
N SER A 107 2.27 2.45 -14.20
CA SER A 107 1.63 1.53 -15.11
C SER A 107 0.58 0.70 -14.35
N PRO A 108 -0.71 0.77 -14.72
CA PRO A 108 -1.74 -0.06 -14.08
C PRO A 108 -1.44 -1.55 -14.19
N ILE A 109 -0.91 -1.98 -15.35
CA ILE A 109 -0.56 -3.38 -15.57
C ILE A 109 0.57 -3.82 -14.63
N ALA A 110 1.59 -2.98 -14.47
CA ALA A 110 2.71 -3.29 -13.57
C ALA A 110 2.24 -3.40 -12.13
N LEU A 111 1.36 -2.50 -11.69
CA LEU A 111 0.81 -2.53 -10.34
C LEU A 111 0.00 -3.80 -10.10
N LEU A 112 -0.87 -4.17 -11.03
CA LEU A 112 -1.66 -5.40 -10.93
C LEU A 112 -0.78 -6.64 -10.88
N LYS A 113 0.30 -6.67 -11.65
CA LYS A 113 1.25 -7.79 -11.63
C LYS A 113 1.94 -7.90 -10.28
N GLU A 114 2.31 -6.77 -9.67
CA GLU A 114 2.92 -6.77 -8.35
C GLU A 114 1.95 -7.34 -7.31
N ILE A 115 0.71 -6.89 -7.33
CA ILE A 115 -0.32 -7.37 -6.41
C ILE A 115 -0.56 -8.86 -6.61
N GLU A 116 -0.66 -9.31 -7.85
CA GLU A 116 -0.87 -10.74 -8.15
C GLU A 116 0.31 -11.60 -7.69
N SER A 117 1.54 -11.11 -7.83
CA SER A 117 2.71 -11.85 -7.35
C SER A 117 2.68 -12.03 -5.84
N LEU A 118 2.20 -11.06 -5.10
CA LEU A 118 2.05 -11.17 -3.65
C LEU A 118 0.98 -12.19 -3.28
N ARG A 119 -0.12 -12.23 -4.02
CA ARG A 119 -1.17 -13.23 -3.83
C ARG A 119 -0.63 -14.64 -4.03
N VAL A 120 0.17 -14.85 -5.05
CA VAL A 120 0.81 -16.15 -5.33
C VAL A 120 1.75 -16.54 -4.19
N ARG A 121 2.54 -15.59 -3.69
CA ARG A 121 3.45 -15.84 -2.56
C ARG A 121 2.68 -16.27 -1.31
N GLN A 122 1.53 -15.65 -1.02
CA GLN A 122 0.70 -16.02 0.11
C GLN A 122 0.21 -17.47 -0.03
N ARG A 123 -0.20 -17.87 -1.22
CA ARG A 123 -0.64 -19.23 -1.48
C ARG A 123 0.46 -20.27 -1.33
N SER A 124 1.70 -19.85 -1.56
CA SER A 124 2.88 -20.71 -1.52
C SER A 124 3.55 -20.74 -0.15
N THR A 125 2.92 -20.17 0.87
CA THR A 125 3.52 -20.09 2.21
C THR A 125 3.85 -21.48 2.75
N PRO A 126 5.11 -21.73 3.14
CA PRO A 126 5.52 -23.06 3.59
C PRO A 126 4.79 -23.59 4.81
N GLY A 127 4.24 -22.71 5.64
CA GLY A 127 3.51 -23.12 6.84
C GLY A 127 2.30 -23.99 6.56
N ILE A 128 1.89 -24.12 5.31
CA ILE A 128 0.80 -24.97 4.89
C ILE A 128 1.19 -26.46 4.94
N LEU A 129 2.46 -26.69 4.87
CA LEU A 129 2.98 -28.06 4.89
C LEU A 129 2.90 -28.65 6.29
#